data_7ae60ddc3c1026f54a0f2b7debb82d1d
#
_entry.id   7ae60ddc3c1026f54a0f2b7debb82d1d
#
_cell.length_a   1.000
_cell.length_b   1.000
_cell.length_c   1.000
_cell.angle_alpha   90.00
_cell.angle_beta   90.00
_cell.angle_gamma   90.00
#
_symmetry.space_group_name_H-M   'P 1'
#
loop_
_entity.id
_entity.type
_entity.pdbx_description
1 polymer ?
#
loop_
_entity_poly.entity_id
_entity_poly.type
_entity_poly.pdbx_seq_one_letter_code
_entity_poly.pdbx_strand_id
1 'polypeptide(L)'
;NTQKHRRNRMILILLYDTGARVQELADLDIESLHLDVPNPYISIIGKGRKRRNVPIMRKTVAHLNSYLKEFHPSEQSAPLFYSMRDGKPHRLSTDSISLVVGTAAKMARETCNAVPENVHCHLFRKTKAMDLYKNGIPLPFIMQLLGHESISTTSGFYAFATLEMMSDAINKSVPIIGGTEKLWKNKNAKQALYTLD
;
A
#
# COMPACT_ATOMS: atom_id res chain seq x y z
N ASN A 1 -3.57 22.47 -17.43
CA ASN A 1 -3.94 21.23 -18.13
C ASN A 1 -4.56 20.23 -17.15
N THR A 2 -5.86 20.30 -16.99
CA THR A 2 -6.63 19.65 -15.93
C THR A 2 -6.61 18.11 -16.06
N GLN A 3 -6.69 17.57 -17.28
CA GLN A 3 -6.69 16.11 -17.52
C GLN A 3 -5.37 15.46 -17.11
N LYS A 4 -4.22 16.04 -17.53
CA LYS A 4 -2.91 15.51 -17.15
C LYS A 4 -2.73 15.45 -15.63
N HIS A 5 -3.22 16.45 -14.89
CA HIS A 5 -3.14 16.47 -13.43
C HIS A 5 -4.01 15.38 -12.80
N ARG A 6 -5.22 15.15 -13.32
CA ARG A 6 -6.11 14.09 -12.81
C ARG A 6 -5.52 12.70 -13.04
N ARG A 7 -4.98 12.43 -14.23
CA ARG A 7 -4.27 11.19 -14.51
C ARG A 7 -3.08 11.00 -13.58
N ASN A 8 -2.24 12.02 -13.44
CA ASN A 8 -1.05 11.97 -12.59
C ASN A 8 -1.43 11.73 -11.11
N ARG A 9 -2.50 12.39 -10.63
CA ARG A 9 -3.04 12.12 -9.29
C ARG A 9 -3.47 10.67 -9.12
N MET A 10 -4.15 10.09 -10.13
CA MET A 10 -4.59 8.69 -10.06
C MET A 10 -3.41 7.72 -10.03
N ILE A 11 -2.34 8.00 -10.77
CA ILE A 11 -1.07 7.26 -10.72
C ILE A 11 -0.53 7.22 -9.28
N LEU A 12 -0.43 8.37 -8.60
CA LEU A 12 0.07 8.46 -7.22
C LEU A 12 -0.82 7.70 -6.23
N ILE A 13 -2.15 7.83 -6.38
CA ILE A 13 -3.12 7.11 -5.54
C ILE A 13 -2.92 5.61 -5.67
N LEU A 14 -2.81 5.07 -6.90
CA LEU A 14 -2.65 3.63 -7.11
C LEU A 14 -1.28 3.12 -6.69
N LEU A 15 -0.20 3.88 -6.91
CA LEU A 15 1.13 3.51 -6.40
C LEU A 15 1.10 3.28 -4.89
N TYR A 16 0.46 4.18 -4.14
CA TYR A 16 0.35 4.05 -2.70
C TYR A 16 -0.62 2.95 -2.29
N ASP A 17 -1.84 2.95 -2.83
CA ASP A 17 -2.88 2.04 -2.34
C ASP A 17 -2.56 0.58 -2.63
N THR A 18 -2.05 0.27 -3.81
CA THR A 18 -1.71 -1.10 -4.22
C THR A 18 -0.31 -1.53 -3.80
N GLY A 19 0.60 -0.60 -3.57
CA GLY A 19 2.03 -0.89 -3.40
C GLY A 19 2.66 -1.58 -4.62
N ALA A 20 2.07 -1.44 -5.81
CA ALA A 20 2.55 -2.05 -7.05
C ALA A 20 3.95 -1.56 -7.43
N ARG A 21 4.70 -2.41 -8.16
CA ARG A 21 5.92 -1.96 -8.84
C ARG A 21 5.55 -1.04 -9.99
N VAL A 22 6.46 -0.13 -10.38
CA VAL A 22 6.19 0.82 -11.46
C VAL A 22 5.81 0.12 -12.77
N GLN A 23 6.46 -0.99 -13.11
CA GLN A 23 6.12 -1.78 -14.29
C GLN A 23 4.73 -2.41 -14.16
N GLU A 24 4.42 -2.98 -12.99
CA GLU A 24 3.10 -3.57 -12.72
C GLU A 24 1.97 -2.53 -12.87
N LEU A 25 2.22 -1.29 -12.43
CA LEU A 25 1.27 -0.19 -12.60
C LEU A 25 1.14 0.26 -14.05
N ALA A 26 2.27 0.33 -14.78
CA ALA A 26 2.28 0.67 -16.20
C ALA A 26 1.52 -0.35 -17.04
N ASP A 27 1.60 -1.63 -16.67
CA ASP A 27 0.97 -2.75 -17.40
C ASP A 27 -0.52 -2.93 -17.10
N LEU A 28 -1.10 -2.14 -16.17
CA LEU A 28 -2.53 -2.23 -15.87
C LEU A 28 -3.38 -1.85 -17.09
N ASP A 29 -4.37 -2.69 -17.35
CA ASP A 29 -5.49 -2.44 -18.26
C ASP A 29 -6.77 -2.22 -17.47
N ILE A 30 -7.81 -1.70 -18.11
CA ILE A 30 -9.14 -1.52 -17.50
C ILE A 30 -9.68 -2.87 -16.99
N GLU A 31 -9.44 -3.96 -17.72
CA GLU A 31 -9.83 -5.34 -17.34
C GLU A 31 -9.19 -5.82 -16.03
N SER A 32 -8.10 -5.18 -15.61
CA SER A 32 -7.46 -5.49 -14.32
C SER A 32 -8.26 -5.01 -13.12
N LEU A 33 -9.26 -4.14 -13.33
CA LEU A 33 -10.03 -3.49 -12.29
C LEU A 33 -11.31 -4.27 -12.00
N HIS A 34 -11.50 -4.66 -10.74
CA HIS A 34 -12.71 -5.35 -10.27
C HIS A 34 -13.38 -4.46 -9.19
N LEU A 35 -14.13 -3.45 -9.65
CA LEU A 35 -14.65 -2.39 -8.77
C LEU A 35 -16.07 -2.68 -8.26
N ASP A 36 -16.89 -3.38 -9.05
CA ASP A 36 -18.31 -3.65 -8.78
C ASP A 36 -18.52 -4.99 -8.03
N VAL A 37 -17.65 -5.24 -7.05
CA VAL A 37 -17.69 -6.43 -6.19
C VAL A 37 -17.71 -6.01 -4.71
N PRO A 38 -18.18 -6.89 -3.78
CA PRO A 38 -18.24 -6.56 -2.35
C PRO A 38 -16.89 -6.10 -1.76
N ASN A 39 -15.80 -6.71 -2.21
CA ASN A 39 -14.42 -6.36 -1.85
C ASN A 39 -13.64 -5.97 -3.11
N PRO A 40 -13.66 -4.70 -3.51
CA PRO A 40 -12.98 -4.23 -4.72
C PRO A 40 -11.49 -4.50 -4.70
N TYR A 41 -10.95 -4.93 -5.84
CA TYR A 41 -9.53 -5.27 -5.98
C TYR A 41 -9.01 -4.98 -7.39
N ILE A 42 -7.70 -4.96 -7.52
CA ILE A 42 -7.00 -4.89 -8.80
C ILE A 42 -6.18 -6.16 -8.98
N SER A 43 -6.33 -6.82 -10.15
CA SER A 43 -5.51 -7.96 -10.56
C SER A 43 -4.19 -7.48 -11.12
N ILE A 44 -3.09 -7.78 -10.44
CA ILE A 44 -1.74 -7.37 -10.84
C ILE A 44 -0.95 -8.59 -11.29
N ILE A 45 -0.30 -8.49 -12.44
CA ILE A 45 0.61 -9.51 -12.95
C ILE A 45 2.04 -9.12 -12.58
N GLY A 46 2.67 -9.91 -11.72
CA GLY A 46 4.04 -9.69 -11.25
C GLY A 46 5.09 -10.49 -12.04
N LYS A 47 6.30 -10.52 -11.49
CA LYS A 47 7.43 -11.30 -12.04
C LYS A 47 7.04 -12.77 -12.23
N GLY A 48 7.45 -13.37 -13.34
CA GLY A 48 7.09 -14.76 -13.68
C GLY A 48 5.62 -14.94 -14.05
N ARG A 49 4.91 -13.88 -14.47
CA ARG A 49 3.48 -13.90 -14.83
C ARG A 49 2.55 -14.36 -13.69
N LYS A 50 3.01 -14.32 -12.45
CA LYS A 50 2.18 -14.66 -11.29
C LYS A 50 1.15 -13.54 -11.05
N ARG A 51 -0.13 -13.91 -11.07
CA ARG A 51 -1.24 -13.00 -10.79
C ARG A 51 -1.49 -12.93 -9.30
N ARG A 52 -1.75 -11.72 -8.79
CA ARG A 52 -2.26 -11.49 -7.44
C ARG A 52 -3.38 -10.46 -7.46
N ASN A 53 -4.33 -10.62 -6.57
CA ASN A 53 -5.41 -9.67 -6.37
C ASN A 53 -5.08 -8.79 -5.16
N VAL A 54 -5.04 -7.48 -5.40
CA VAL A 54 -4.71 -6.48 -4.38
C VAL A 54 -5.98 -5.72 -4.03
N PRO A 55 -6.52 -5.88 -2.81
CA PRO A 55 -7.67 -5.10 -2.35
C PRO A 55 -7.33 -3.60 -2.35
N ILE A 56 -8.31 -2.78 -2.71
CA ILE A 56 -8.16 -1.32 -2.74
C ILE A 56 -9.19 -0.64 -1.83
N MET A 57 -8.82 0.56 -1.34
CA MET A 57 -9.69 1.35 -0.49
C MET A 57 -10.94 1.84 -1.23
N ARG A 58 -12.08 1.95 -0.54
CA ARG A 58 -13.32 2.50 -1.11
C ARG A 58 -13.15 3.91 -1.69
N LYS A 59 -12.29 4.73 -1.08
CA LYS A 59 -11.93 6.06 -1.61
C LYS A 59 -11.21 5.96 -2.95
N THR A 60 -10.34 4.97 -3.12
CA THR A 60 -9.65 4.70 -4.38
C THR A 60 -10.62 4.27 -5.47
N VAL A 61 -11.63 3.44 -5.13
CA VAL A 61 -12.71 3.07 -6.06
C VAL A 61 -13.45 4.30 -6.56
N ALA A 62 -13.83 5.22 -5.68
CA ALA A 62 -14.51 6.45 -6.08
C ALA A 62 -13.65 7.31 -7.03
N HIS A 63 -12.35 7.41 -6.78
CA HIS A 63 -11.41 8.10 -7.66
C HIS A 63 -11.25 7.39 -9.01
N LEU A 64 -11.18 6.05 -9.02
CA LEU A 64 -11.11 5.25 -10.25
C LEU A 64 -12.37 5.41 -11.09
N ASN A 65 -13.56 5.33 -10.50
CA ASN A 65 -14.82 5.51 -11.22
C ASN A 65 -14.89 6.90 -11.88
N SER A 66 -14.44 7.96 -11.20
CA SER A 66 -14.38 9.30 -11.77
C SER A 66 -13.34 9.38 -12.89
N TYR A 67 -12.20 8.72 -12.74
CA TYR A 67 -11.15 8.65 -13.74
C TYR A 67 -11.61 7.92 -14.99
N LEU A 68 -12.23 6.74 -14.84
CA LEU A 68 -12.72 5.94 -15.96
C LEU A 68 -13.78 6.67 -16.78
N LYS A 69 -14.72 7.36 -16.14
CA LYS A 69 -15.72 8.17 -16.83
C LYS A 69 -15.11 9.26 -17.72
N GLU A 70 -13.99 9.84 -17.30
CA GLU A 70 -13.35 10.92 -18.03
C GLU A 70 -12.40 10.43 -19.12
N PHE A 71 -11.64 9.36 -18.84
CA PHE A 71 -10.55 8.90 -19.70
C PHE A 71 -10.93 7.70 -20.56
N HIS A 72 -11.94 6.93 -20.16
CA HIS A 72 -12.33 5.68 -20.80
C HIS A 72 -13.86 5.57 -20.95
N PRO A 73 -14.54 6.52 -21.62
CA PRO A 73 -16.01 6.55 -21.67
C PRO A 73 -16.64 5.38 -22.43
N SER A 74 -15.87 4.71 -23.31
CA SER A 74 -16.41 3.70 -24.23
C SER A 74 -15.53 2.44 -24.39
N GLU A 75 -14.39 2.37 -23.72
CA GLU A 75 -13.41 1.31 -23.93
C GLU A 75 -13.41 0.29 -22.81
N GLN A 76 -13.56 -1.00 -23.15
CA GLN A 76 -13.47 -2.10 -22.18
C GLN A 76 -12.07 -2.69 -22.10
N SER A 77 -11.26 -2.57 -23.15
CA SER A 77 -9.89 -3.10 -23.20
C SER A 77 -8.92 -2.02 -23.68
N ALA A 78 -8.34 -1.32 -22.72
CA ALA A 78 -7.36 -0.27 -22.99
C ALA A 78 -6.36 -0.16 -21.83
N PRO A 79 -5.14 0.37 -22.06
CA PRO A 79 -4.23 0.71 -21.01
C PRO A 79 -4.87 1.69 -20.03
N LEU A 80 -4.83 1.37 -18.73
CA LEU A 80 -5.41 2.24 -17.70
C LEU A 80 -4.76 3.64 -17.75
N PHE A 81 -3.45 3.70 -17.94
CA PHE A 81 -2.71 4.94 -18.07
C PHE A 81 -2.07 5.07 -19.45
N TYR A 82 -2.45 6.12 -20.16
CA TYR A 82 -1.97 6.38 -21.51
C TYR A 82 -1.67 7.86 -21.76
N SER A 83 -0.97 8.13 -22.84
CA SER A 83 -0.81 9.45 -23.45
C SER A 83 -1.28 9.41 -24.89
N MET A 84 -1.88 10.50 -25.38
CA MET A 84 -2.24 10.60 -26.79
C MET A 84 -1.01 11.01 -27.60
N ARG A 85 -0.72 10.25 -28.66
CA ARG A 85 0.27 10.57 -29.70
C ARG A 85 -0.36 10.28 -31.06
N ASP A 86 -0.31 11.23 -31.95
CA ASP A 86 -0.89 11.09 -33.31
C ASP A 86 -2.34 10.60 -33.30
N GLY A 87 -3.13 11.13 -32.35
CA GLY A 87 -4.54 10.79 -32.18
C GLY A 87 -4.80 9.39 -31.57
N LYS A 88 -3.76 8.64 -31.20
CA LYS A 88 -3.89 7.28 -30.64
C LYS A 88 -3.43 7.22 -29.16
N PRO A 89 -4.11 6.41 -28.34
CA PRO A 89 -3.67 6.17 -26.97
C PRO A 89 -2.45 5.24 -26.95
N HIS A 90 -1.38 5.70 -26.31
CA HIS A 90 -0.17 4.93 -26.05
C HIS A 90 0.03 4.73 -24.55
N ARG A 91 0.19 3.48 -24.13
CA ARG A 91 0.48 3.12 -22.73
C ARG A 91 1.64 3.98 -22.18
N LEU A 92 1.51 4.44 -20.94
CA LEU A 92 2.59 5.17 -20.28
C LEU A 92 3.75 4.23 -19.97
N SER A 93 4.96 4.70 -20.27
CA SER A 93 6.19 4.01 -19.87
C SER A 93 6.46 4.19 -18.36
N THR A 94 7.29 3.30 -17.82
CA THR A 94 7.79 3.40 -16.44
C THR A 94 8.50 4.73 -16.16
N ASP A 95 9.23 5.25 -17.16
CA ASP A 95 9.93 6.54 -17.06
C ASP A 95 8.95 7.70 -16.98
N SER A 96 7.86 7.64 -17.76
CA SER A 96 6.80 8.64 -17.67
C SER A 96 6.12 8.66 -16.29
N ILE A 97 5.89 7.48 -15.71
CA ILE A 97 5.33 7.36 -14.34
C ILE A 97 6.34 7.86 -13.31
N SER A 98 7.62 7.53 -13.47
CA SER A 98 8.70 7.99 -12.58
C SER A 98 8.85 9.51 -12.62
N LEU A 99 8.71 10.11 -13.80
CA LEU A 99 8.69 11.58 -13.97
C LEU A 99 7.50 12.23 -13.24
N VAL A 100 6.31 11.59 -13.29
CA VAL A 100 5.13 12.06 -12.52
C VAL A 100 5.44 12.09 -11.03
N VAL A 101 6.03 11.02 -10.50
CA VAL A 101 6.39 10.91 -9.08
C VAL A 101 7.41 11.98 -8.70
N GLY A 102 8.49 12.13 -9.46
CA GLY A 102 9.54 13.14 -9.20
C GLY A 102 8.99 14.57 -9.24
N THR A 103 8.14 14.87 -10.23
CA THR A 103 7.51 16.20 -10.35
C THR A 103 6.59 16.49 -9.16
N ALA A 104 5.75 15.53 -8.77
CA ALA A 104 4.86 15.67 -7.63
C ALA A 104 5.63 15.87 -6.32
N ALA A 105 6.73 15.13 -6.12
CA ALA A 105 7.58 15.26 -4.94
C ALA A 105 8.25 16.64 -4.88
N LYS A 106 8.73 17.17 -6.03
CA LYS A 106 9.30 18.53 -6.10
C LYS A 106 8.28 19.59 -5.71
N MET A 107 7.06 19.50 -6.24
CA MET A 107 5.97 20.43 -5.90
C MET A 107 5.58 20.32 -4.41
N ALA A 108 5.50 19.11 -3.88
CA ALA A 108 5.14 18.90 -2.48
C ALA A 108 6.20 19.47 -1.52
N ARG A 109 7.49 19.46 -1.88
CA ARG A 109 8.56 20.06 -1.07
C ARG A 109 8.46 21.58 -0.95
N GLU A 110 7.85 22.25 -1.90
CA GLU A 110 7.62 23.71 -1.83
C GLU A 110 6.73 24.09 -0.64
N THR A 111 5.89 23.15 -0.18
CA THR A 111 4.95 23.37 0.93
C THR A 111 5.25 22.51 2.16
N CYS A 112 6.06 21.46 2.03
CA CYS A 112 6.34 20.50 3.11
C CYS A 112 7.80 20.02 3.05
N ASN A 113 8.63 20.53 3.95
CA ASN A 113 10.06 20.18 4.05
C ASN A 113 10.31 18.72 4.50
N ALA A 114 9.28 18.01 5.00
CA ALA A 114 9.40 16.62 5.38
C ALA A 114 9.40 15.66 4.18
N VAL A 115 9.12 16.13 2.97
CA VAL A 115 9.17 15.29 1.76
C VAL A 115 10.63 15.01 1.40
N PRO A 116 11.07 13.74 1.33
CA PRO A 116 12.45 13.38 1.01
C PRO A 116 12.92 13.94 -0.33
N GLU A 117 14.22 14.17 -0.47
CA GLU A 117 14.79 14.65 -1.75
C GLU A 117 14.63 13.63 -2.87
N ASN A 118 14.90 12.36 -2.57
CA ASN A 118 14.89 11.26 -3.54
C ASN A 118 13.60 10.43 -3.46
N VAL A 119 12.48 11.00 -3.93
CA VAL A 119 11.21 10.26 -4.01
C VAL A 119 11.14 9.52 -5.35
N HIS A 120 10.95 8.22 -5.31
CA HIS A 120 10.79 7.35 -6.46
C HIS A 120 9.65 6.34 -6.23
N CYS A 121 9.16 5.68 -7.29
CA CYS A 121 7.99 4.80 -7.22
C CYS A 121 8.11 3.71 -6.14
N HIS A 122 9.29 3.14 -5.94
CA HIS A 122 9.49 2.08 -4.94
C HIS A 122 9.32 2.58 -3.50
N LEU A 123 9.47 3.89 -3.25
CA LEU A 123 9.24 4.47 -1.92
C LEU A 123 7.77 4.34 -1.52
N PHE A 124 6.83 4.53 -2.44
CA PHE A 124 5.39 4.33 -2.18
C PHE A 124 5.10 2.90 -1.70
N ARG A 125 5.72 1.91 -2.32
CA ARG A 125 5.59 0.52 -1.93
C ARG A 125 6.17 0.26 -0.54
N LYS A 126 7.33 0.84 -0.21
CA LYS A 126 7.94 0.77 1.13
C LYS A 126 7.04 1.41 2.17
N THR A 127 6.50 2.59 1.88
CA THR A 127 5.59 3.30 2.77
C THR A 127 4.32 2.48 3.01
N LYS A 128 3.69 1.96 1.94
CA LYS A 128 2.51 1.08 2.09
C LYS A 128 2.79 -0.14 2.95
N ALA A 129 3.93 -0.80 2.72
CA ALA A 129 4.35 -1.95 3.52
C ALA A 129 4.48 -1.59 5.01
N MET A 130 5.11 -0.46 5.30
CA MET A 130 5.33 0.03 6.66
C MET A 130 4.01 0.44 7.34
N ASP A 131 3.11 1.10 6.59
CA ASP A 131 1.81 1.50 7.12
C ASP A 131 0.95 0.27 7.46
N LEU A 132 0.94 -0.76 6.60
CA LEU A 132 0.26 -2.02 6.89
C LEU A 132 0.84 -2.70 8.12
N TYR A 133 2.17 -2.74 8.24
CA TYR A 133 2.86 -3.32 9.38
C TYR A 133 2.53 -2.58 10.69
N LYS A 134 2.60 -1.24 10.70
CA LYS A 134 2.25 -0.40 11.85
C LYS A 134 0.78 -0.56 12.25
N ASN A 135 -0.11 -0.85 11.31
CA ASN A 135 -1.51 -1.14 11.58
C ASN A 135 -1.77 -2.60 12.00
N GLY A 136 -0.73 -3.37 12.29
CA GLY A 136 -0.82 -4.72 12.85
C GLY A 136 -1.16 -5.81 11.83
N ILE A 137 -1.04 -5.54 10.52
CA ILE A 137 -1.24 -6.57 9.49
C ILE A 137 -0.07 -7.56 9.56
N PRO A 138 -0.34 -8.87 9.70
CA PRO A 138 0.71 -9.87 9.76
C PRO A 138 1.60 -9.89 8.51
N LEU A 139 2.90 -10.06 8.71
CA LEU A 139 3.91 -9.99 7.67
C LEU A 139 3.63 -10.90 6.44
N PRO A 140 3.15 -12.15 6.61
CA PRO A 140 2.81 -13.01 5.47
C PRO A 140 1.76 -12.39 4.54
N PHE A 141 0.75 -11.70 5.09
CA PHE A 141 -0.27 -11.02 4.27
C PHE A 141 0.30 -9.83 3.50
N ILE A 142 1.20 -9.05 4.15
CA ILE A 142 1.90 -7.94 3.48
C ILE A 142 2.76 -8.48 2.32
N MET A 143 3.47 -9.58 2.54
CA MET A 143 4.28 -10.24 1.52
C MET A 143 3.41 -10.71 0.33
N GLN A 144 2.29 -11.36 0.61
CA GLN A 144 1.34 -11.82 -0.41
C GLN A 144 0.78 -10.64 -1.20
N LEU A 145 0.34 -9.58 -0.53
CA LEU A 145 -0.20 -8.36 -1.15
C LEU A 145 0.83 -7.72 -2.07
N LEU A 146 2.06 -7.60 -1.61
CA LEU A 146 3.13 -7.00 -2.38
C LEU A 146 3.72 -7.95 -3.44
N GLY A 147 3.49 -9.26 -3.36
CA GLY A 147 4.09 -10.26 -4.25
C GLY A 147 5.60 -10.37 -4.04
N HIS A 148 6.03 -10.52 -2.78
CA HIS A 148 7.40 -10.85 -2.42
C HIS A 148 7.57 -12.37 -2.41
N GLU A 149 8.55 -12.88 -3.16
CA GLU A 149 8.83 -14.32 -3.25
C GLU A 149 9.68 -14.84 -2.08
N SER A 150 10.38 -13.95 -1.36
CA SER A 150 11.30 -14.31 -0.29
C SER A 150 11.07 -13.45 0.96
N ILE A 151 11.09 -14.11 2.11
CA ILE A 151 11.08 -13.46 3.44
C ILE A 151 12.29 -12.53 3.60
N SER A 152 13.46 -12.90 3.05
CA SER A 152 14.67 -12.09 3.15
C SER A 152 14.53 -10.70 2.52
N THR A 153 13.75 -10.58 1.44
CA THR A 153 13.45 -9.28 0.82
C THR A 153 12.59 -8.38 1.72
N THR A 154 11.88 -9.00 2.65
CA THR A 154 10.90 -8.32 3.52
C THR A 154 11.48 -8.11 4.92
N SER A 155 12.26 -9.06 5.45
CA SER A 155 12.81 -9.01 6.81
C SER A 155 13.75 -7.83 7.06
N GLY A 156 14.53 -7.42 6.06
CA GLY A 156 15.40 -6.25 6.17
C GLY A 156 14.65 -4.92 6.38
N PHE A 157 13.38 -4.85 6.00
CA PHE A 157 12.52 -3.66 6.23
C PHE A 157 11.86 -3.66 7.61
N TYR A 158 11.64 -4.85 8.21
CA TYR A 158 10.87 -5.02 9.43
C TYR A 158 11.73 -5.35 10.64
N ALA A 159 13.05 -5.44 10.46
CA ALA A 159 14.00 -5.58 11.57
C ALA A 159 13.95 -4.42 12.58
N PHE A 160 13.26 -3.34 12.22
CA PHE A 160 13.04 -2.19 13.06
C PHE A 160 11.60 -2.15 13.57
N ALA A 161 11.18 -3.18 14.33
CA ALA A 161 10.05 -2.99 15.24
C ALA A 161 10.47 -1.86 16.18
N THR A 162 9.86 -0.69 16.03
CA THR A 162 10.18 0.44 16.91
C THR A 162 9.80 0.08 18.35
N LEU A 163 10.52 0.59 19.34
CA LEU A 163 10.16 0.45 20.75
C LEU A 163 8.67 0.80 21.00
N GLU A 164 8.15 1.75 20.24
CA GLU A 164 6.76 2.17 20.23
C GLU A 164 5.81 1.04 19.83
N MET A 165 6.11 0.31 18.75
CA MET A 165 5.31 -0.84 18.30
C MET A 165 5.37 -2.01 19.29
N MET A 166 6.52 -2.24 19.91
CA MET A 166 6.67 -3.26 20.97
C MET A 166 5.86 -2.86 22.21
N SER A 167 5.94 -1.60 22.61
CA SER A 167 5.16 -1.06 23.73
C SER A 167 3.66 -1.18 23.49
N ASP A 168 3.19 -0.81 22.30
CA ASP A 168 1.78 -0.93 21.91
C ASP A 168 1.31 -2.38 21.88
N ALA A 169 2.13 -3.29 21.36
CA ALA A 169 1.82 -4.72 21.34
C ALA A 169 1.72 -5.28 22.76
N ILE A 170 2.65 -4.92 23.64
CA ILE A 170 2.63 -5.32 25.05
C ILE A 170 1.38 -4.76 25.74
N ASN A 171 1.09 -3.48 25.55
CA ASN A 171 -0.07 -2.84 26.17
C ASN A 171 -1.41 -3.41 25.66
N LYS A 172 -1.48 -3.83 24.40
CA LYS A 172 -2.66 -4.50 23.83
C LYS A 172 -2.79 -5.97 24.26
N SER A 173 -1.68 -6.63 24.56
CA SER A 173 -1.66 -8.05 24.95
C SER A 173 -1.93 -8.25 26.45
N VAL A 174 -1.77 -7.21 27.27
CA VAL A 174 -2.14 -7.29 28.69
C VAL A 174 -3.66 -7.21 28.80
N PRO A 175 -4.36 -8.25 29.28
CA PRO A 175 -5.75 -8.13 29.61
C PRO A 175 -5.89 -6.98 30.62
N ILE A 176 -6.79 -6.04 30.38
CA ILE A 176 -7.20 -5.08 31.39
C ILE A 176 -7.87 -5.91 32.48
N ILE A 177 -7.07 -6.38 33.43
CA ILE A 177 -7.60 -6.97 34.66
C ILE A 177 -8.20 -5.80 35.45
N GLY A 178 -9.45 -5.52 35.13
CA GLY A 178 -10.27 -4.57 35.86
C GLY A 178 -10.58 -5.15 37.24
N GLY A 179 -9.62 -5.03 38.13
CA GLY A 179 -9.78 -5.38 39.52
C GLY A 179 -8.73 -4.60 40.33
N THR A 180 -9.20 -3.82 41.26
CA THR A 180 -8.38 -3.07 42.24
C THR A 180 -7.61 -3.99 43.20
N GLU A 181 -7.75 -5.32 43.09
CA GLU A 181 -6.99 -6.28 43.87
C GLU A 181 -5.65 -6.58 43.21
N LYS A 182 -4.61 -6.15 43.86
CA LYS A 182 -3.22 -6.48 43.49
C LYS A 182 -3.02 -8.00 43.63
N LEU A 183 -3.14 -8.74 42.53
CA LEU A 183 -3.05 -10.21 42.46
C LEU A 183 -1.81 -10.77 43.18
N TRP A 184 -0.70 -10.03 43.21
CA TRP A 184 0.52 -10.42 43.97
C TRP A 184 0.36 -10.35 45.52
N LYS A 185 -0.74 -9.78 46.04
CA LYS A 185 -1.06 -9.85 47.49
C LYS A 185 -1.84 -11.11 47.85
N ASN A 186 -2.36 -11.84 46.87
CA ASN A 186 -3.07 -13.09 47.11
C ASN A 186 -2.02 -14.18 47.39
N LYS A 187 -2.11 -14.83 48.59
CA LYS A 187 -1.20 -15.88 49.02
C LYS A 187 -1.12 -17.05 48.02
N ASN A 188 -2.25 -17.41 47.42
CA ASN A 188 -2.33 -18.53 46.44
C ASN A 188 -1.64 -18.17 45.12
N ALA A 189 -1.72 -16.92 44.64
CA ALA A 189 -1.01 -16.47 43.44
C ALA A 189 0.51 -16.39 43.65
N LYS A 190 0.98 -16.04 44.85
CA LYS A 190 2.39 -16.11 45.21
C LYS A 190 2.92 -17.55 45.22
N GLN A 191 2.14 -18.48 45.74
CA GLN A 191 2.55 -19.89 45.80
C GLN A 191 2.66 -20.53 44.40
N ALA A 192 1.75 -20.16 43.49
CA ALA A 192 1.84 -20.61 42.09
C ALA A 192 3.06 -20.05 41.33
N LEU A 193 3.53 -18.85 41.69
CA LEU A 193 4.75 -18.26 41.11
C LEU A 193 6.05 -18.95 41.55
N TYR A 194 6.05 -19.53 42.76
CA TYR A 194 7.21 -20.26 43.30
C TYR A 194 7.26 -21.74 42.89
N THR A 195 6.27 -22.24 42.16
CA THR A 195 6.21 -23.61 41.62
C THR A 195 6.49 -23.70 40.11
N LEU A 196 6.91 -22.58 39.49
CA LEU A 196 7.36 -22.52 38.11
C LEU A 196 8.91 -22.65 38.08
N ASP A 197 9.40 -23.86 38.39
CA ASP A 197 10.78 -24.31 38.06
C ASP A 197 10.73 -25.12 36.76
#